data_c6758074a2b83249a1886e66cc933d19
#
_entry.id   c6758074a2b83249a1886e66cc933d19
#
_cell.length_a   1.000
_cell.length_b   1.000
_cell.length_c   1.000
_cell.angle_alpha   90.00
_cell.angle_beta   90.00
_cell.angle_gamma   90.00
#
_symmetry.space_group_name_H-M   'P 1'
#
loop_
_entity.id
_entity.type
_entity.pdbx_description
1 polymer ?
#
loop_
_entity_poly.entity_id
_entity_poly.type
_entity_poly.pdbx_seq_one_letter_code
_entity_poly.pdbx_strand_id
1 'polypeptide(L)'
;MKNLVVVVLALMAIPAISQEMSLFNGKDLSGWTIYGTEKWYVEDGLLVSESGPDKQYGYLATDKYYDDFELTLEFKQEANGNSGVFVRSTVDGTKVSGWQVEVAPPGHDTGGVYESYGRGWLIKPDP
;
A
#
# COMPACT_ATOMS: atom_id res chain seq x y z
N MET A 1 60.82 -9.75 -19.74
CA MET A 1 59.45 -9.84 -20.29
C MET A 1 58.47 -9.89 -19.11
N LYS A 2 57.62 -8.89 -18.97
CA LYS A 2 56.64 -8.83 -17.85
C LYS A 2 55.33 -9.44 -18.36
N ASN A 3 54.93 -10.56 -17.77
CA ASN A 3 53.66 -11.20 -18.09
C ASN A 3 52.51 -10.41 -17.42
N LEU A 4 51.62 -9.82 -18.22
CA LEU A 4 50.39 -9.18 -17.77
C LEU A 4 49.33 -10.28 -17.59
N VAL A 5 48.92 -10.54 -16.34
CA VAL A 5 47.81 -11.42 -16.04
C VAL A 5 46.54 -10.56 -15.98
N VAL A 6 45.65 -10.72 -16.97
CA VAL A 6 44.34 -10.08 -16.97
C VAL A 6 43.35 -11.01 -16.29
N VAL A 7 42.88 -10.64 -15.09
CA VAL A 7 41.79 -11.36 -14.41
C VAL A 7 40.45 -10.76 -14.89
N VAL A 8 39.72 -11.53 -15.67
CA VAL A 8 38.35 -11.17 -16.07
C VAL A 8 37.38 -11.65 -14.99
N LEU A 9 36.88 -10.72 -14.18
CA LEU A 9 35.76 -11.00 -13.26
C LEU A 9 34.44 -11.03 -14.08
N ALA A 10 33.90 -12.22 -14.31
CA ALA A 10 32.54 -12.36 -14.85
C ALA A 10 31.53 -12.10 -13.73
N LEU A 11 30.88 -10.94 -13.74
CA LEU A 11 29.69 -10.69 -12.92
C LEU A 11 28.54 -11.55 -13.46
N MET A 12 28.21 -12.62 -12.77
CA MET A 12 26.97 -13.34 -13.04
C MET A 12 25.80 -12.56 -12.41
N ALA A 13 24.95 -11.99 -13.23
CA ALA A 13 23.66 -11.46 -12.78
C ALA A 13 22.78 -12.66 -12.38
N ILE A 14 22.55 -12.81 -11.08
CA ILE A 14 21.56 -13.77 -10.57
C ILE A 14 20.18 -13.13 -10.83
N PRO A 15 19.28 -13.77 -11.59
CA PRO A 15 17.93 -13.24 -11.74
C PRO A 15 17.25 -13.21 -10.36
N ALA A 16 16.76 -12.05 -9.95
CA ALA A 16 15.90 -11.93 -8.79
C ALA A 16 14.61 -12.68 -9.11
N ILE A 17 14.34 -13.77 -8.42
CA ILE A 17 13.05 -14.46 -8.51
C ILE A 17 12.09 -13.67 -7.64
N SER A 18 11.21 -12.91 -8.26
CA SER A 18 10.08 -12.28 -7.60
C SER A 18 9.08 -13.37 -7.22
N GLN A 19 8.79 -13.52 -5.94
CA GLN A 19 7.75 -14.43 -5.47
C GLN A 19 6.43 -13.65 -5.39
N GLU A 20 5.46 -14.01 -6.22
CA GLU A 20 4.10 -13.50 -6.11
C GLU A 20 3.44 -14.07 -4.86
N MET A 21 2.83 -13.20 -4.06
CA MET A 21 2.20 -13.54 -2.79
C MET A 21 0.88 -12.80 -2.64
N SER A 22 -0.20 -13.52 -2.31
CA SER A 22 -1.46 -12.87 -1.94
C SER A 22 -1.38 -12.30 -0.52
N LEU A 23 -1.67 -11.02 -0.36
CA LEU A 23 -1.75 -10.36 0.94
C LEU A 23 -3.06 -10.68 1.68
N PHE A 24 -4.13 -10.97 0.94
CA PHE A 24 -5.45 -11.26 1.47
C PHE A 24 -5.85 -12.70 1.12
N ASN A 25 -6.35 -13.44 2.12
CA ASN A 25 -6.69 -14.86 1.98
C ASN A 25 -8.12 -15.11 1.45
N GLY A 26 -8.93 -14.06 1.27
CA GLY A 26 -10.32 -14.14 0.83
C GLY A 26 -11.32 -14.67 1.87
N LYS A 27 -10.92 -14.86 3.13
CA LYS A 27 -11.76 -15.50 4.16
C LYS A 27 -11.89 -14.68 5.43
N ASP A 28 -10.80 -14.11 5.91
CA ASP A 28 -10.74 -13.38 7.17
C ASP A 28 -9.62 -12.34 7.16
N LEU A 29 -9.47 -11.60 8.25
CA LEU A 29 -8.45 -10.58 8.43
C LEU A 29 -7.15 -11.13 9.06
N SER A 30 -6.85 -12.41 8.94
CA SER A 30 -5.59 -12.98 9.43
C SER A 30 -4.39 -12.32 8.74
N GLY A 31 -3.44 -11.81 9.53
CA GLY A 31 -2.28 -11.07 9.05
C GLY A 31 -2.52 -9.57 8.85
N TRP A 32 -3.65 -9.07 9.39
CA TRP A 32 -4.01 -7.67 9.35
C TRP A 32 -4.45 -7.15 10.72
N THR A 33 -4.13 -5.90 11.02
CA THR A 33 -4.54 -5.20 12.25
C THR A 33 -5.40 -3.99 11.90
N ILE A 34 -6.53 -3.83 12.62
CA ILE A 34 -7.44 -2.69 12.50
C ILE A 34 -6.97 -1.58 13.45
N TYR A 35 -6.91 -0.36 12.95
CA TYR A 35 -6.66 0.87 13.68
C TYR A 35 -7.85 1.83 13.53
N GLY A 36 -8.40 2.29 14.64
CA GLY A 36 -9.58 3.16 14.65
C GLY A 36 -10.88 2.41 14.78
N THR A 37 -11.99 3.05 14.41
CA THR A 37 -13.37 2.59 14.61
C THR A 37 -14.06 2.16 13.32
N GLU A 38 -13.40 2.26 12.18
CA GLU A 38 -13.93 1.79 10.91
C GLU A 38 -14.17 0.29 10.95
N LYS A 39 -15.26 -0.11 10.32
CA LYS A 39 -15.63 -1.52 10.24
C LYS A 39 -14.94 -2.15 9.04
N TRP A 40 -14.14 -3.16 9.33
CA TRP A 40 -13.46 -3.99 8.34
C TRP A 40 -13.96 -5.42 8.44
N TYR A 41 -14.37 -6.01 7.33
CA TYR A 41 -14.88 -7.39 7.30
C TYR A 41 -14.68 -8.02 5.92
N VAL A 42 -14.96 -9.32 5.85
CA VAL A 42 -14.92 -10.07 4.60
C VAL A 42 -16.33 -10.48 4.22
N GLU A 43 -16.72 -10.19 3.00
CA GLU A 43 -18.00 -10.57 2.41
C GLU A 43 -17.78 -11.04 0.98
N ASP A 44 -18.28 -12.22 0.64
CA ASP A 44 -18.15 -12.84 -0.70
C ASP A 44 -16.70 -12.90 -1.23
N GLY A 45 -15.73 -13.11 -0.33
CA GLY A 45 -14.32 -13.16 -0.68
C GLY A 45 -13.67 -11.79 -0.90
N LEU A 46 -14.39 -10.71 -0.65
CA LEU A 46 -13.90 -9.34 -0.76
C LEU A 46 -13.58 -8.75 0.61
N LEU A 47 -12.54 -7.94 0.65
CA LEU A 47 -12.22 -7.11 1.79
C LEU A 47 -13.06 -5.83 1.73
N VAL A 48 -13.94 -5.63 2.72
CA VAL A 48 -14.90 -4.53 2.76
C VAL A 48 -14.60 -3.59 3.91
N SER A 49 -14.72 -2.29 3.68
CA SER A 49 -14.67 -1.27 4.72
C SER A 49 -15.90 -0.39 4.72
N GLU A 50 -16.36 -0.03 5.92
CA GLU A 50 -17.42 0.95 6.15
C GLU A 50 -16.92 1.97 7.17
N SER A 51 -17.36 3.22 7.03
CA SER A 51 -17.05 4.27 7.99
C SER A 51 -17.53 3.90 9.40
N GLY A 52 -16.69 4.16 10.39
CA GLY A 52 -17.02 3.97 11.78
C GLY A 52 -18.06 4.94 12.32
N PRO A 53 -18.61 4.69 13.53
CA PRO A 53 -19.69 5.49 14.11
C PRO A 53 -19.26 6.92 14.45
N ASP A 54 -17.99 7.14 14.70
CA ASP A 54 -17.42 8.46 15.02
C ASP A 54 -17.00 9.27 13.79
N LYS A 55 -17.06 8.66 12.60
CA LYS A 55 -16.67 9.28 11.32
C LYS A 55 -15.23 9.81 11.32
N GLN A 56 -14.38 9.22 12.13
CA GLN A 56 -12.96 9.49 12.13
C GLN A 56 -12.24 8.57 11.12
N TYR A 57 -10.98 8.83 10.89
CA TYR A 57 -10.16 7.96 10.05
C TYR A 57 -9.85 6.66 10.77
N GLY A 58 -9.89 5.56 10.02
CA GLY A 58 -9.43 4.27 10.46
C GLY A 58 -8.69 3.55 9.34
N TYR A 59 -7.90 2.56 9.70
CA TYR A 59 -7.00 1.90 8.78
C TYR A 59 -6.97 0.41 9.03
N LEU A 60 -6.72 -0.33 7.97
CA LEU A 60 -6.35 -1.74 8.04
C LEU A 60 -4.90 -1.85 7.56
N ALA A 61 -4.03 -2.36 8.40
CA ALA A 61 -2.62 -2.50 8.08
C ALA A 61 -2.18 -3.96 8.08
N THR A 62 -1.25 -4.31 7.20
CA THR A 62 -0.59 -5.62 7.23
C THR A 62 0.28 -5.75 8.48
N ASP A 63 0.24 -6.93 9.15
CA ASP A 63 1.10 -7.22 10.32
C ASP A 63 2.58 -7.32 9.94
N LYS A 64 2.86 -7.61 8.65
CA LYS A 64 4.21 -7.71 8.11
C LYS A 64 4.64 -6.41 7.43
N TYR A 65 5.94 -6.17 7.48
CA TYR A 65 6.59 -5.10 6.73
C TYR A 65 7.16 -5.64 5.42
N TYR A 66 7.18 -4.78 4.41
CA TYR A 66 7.68 -5.07 3.07
C TYR A 66 8.60 -3.94 2.63
N ASP A 67 9.79 -4.27 2.13
CA ASP A 67 10.77 -3.27 1.69
C ASP A 67 10.54 -2.86 0.25
N ASP A 68 10.99 -3.66 -0.70
CA ASP A 68 10.82 -3.41 -2.12
C ASP A 68 9.78 -4.38 -2.70
N PHE A 69 8.71 -3.83 -3.24
CA PHE A 69 7.56 -4.63 -3.72
C PHE A 69 6.87 -3.97 -4.91
N GLU A 70 6.15 -4.78 -5.64
CA GLU A 70 5.10 -4.38 -6.57
C GLU A 70 3.75 -4.82 -5.98
N LEU A 71 2.81 -3.89 -5.83
CA LEU A 71 1.48 -4.16 -5.32
C LEU A 71 0.43 -3.99 -6.40
N THR A 72 -0.33 -5.04 -6.65
CA THR A 72 -1.51 -4.99 -7.52
C THR A 72 -2.76 -5.22 -6.68
N LEU A 73 -3.74 -4.35 -6.81
CA LEU A 73 -5.05 -4.49 -6.19
C LEU A 73 -6.14 -3.90 -7.09
N GLU A 74 -7.35 -4.39 -6.91
CA GLU A 74 -8.55 -3.80 -7.49
C GLU A 74 -9.41 -3.23 -6.36
N PHE A 75 -10.09 -2.11 -6.62
CA PHE A 75 -11.02 -1.54 -5.66
C PHE A 75 -12.34 -1.17 -6.33
N LYS A 76 -13.41 -1.21 -5.54
CA LYS A 76 -14.72 -0.71 -5.89
C LYS A 76 -15.16 0.27 -4.83
N GLN A 77 -15.53 1.47 -5.25
CA GLN A 77 -16.04 2.51 -4.36
C GLN A 77 -17.54 2.63 -4.56
N GLU A 78 -18.34 2.35 -3.53
CA GLU A 78 -19.79 2.40 -3.58
C GLU A 78 -20.37 3.69 -2.99
N ALA A 79 -19.59 4.41 -2.20
CA ALA A 79 -19.97 5.68 -1.59
C ALA A 79 -18.94 6.77 -1.88
N ASN A 80 -19.36 8.03 -1.74
CA ASN A 80 -18.48 9.19 -1.93
C ASN A 80 -17.55 9.40 -0.72
N GLY A 81 -16.74 8.39 -0.42
CA GLY A 81 -15.74 8.43 0.65
C GLY A 81 -14.33 8.72 0.10
N ASN A 82 -13.49 9.35 0.90
CA ASN A 82 -12.06 9.42 0.65
C ASN A 82 -11.40 8.17 1.23
N SER A 83 -10.53 7.56 0.46
CA SER A 83 -9.79 6.36 0.84
C SER A 83 -8.39 6.38 0.19
N GLY A 84 -7.64 5.32 0.34
CA GLY A 84 -6.34 5.19 -0.31
C GLY A 84 -5.53 4.03 0.21
N VAL A 85 -4.38 3.83 -0.41
CA VAL A 85 -3.42 2.79 -0.04
C VAL A 85 -2.15 3.46 0.44
N PHE A 86 -1.80 3.25 1.71
CA PHE A 86 -0.57 3.75 2.30
C PHE A 86 0.59 2.79 2.08
N VAL A 87 1.73 3.35 1.69
CA VAL A 87 3.00 2.64 1.54
C VAL A 87 4.11 3.43 2.22
N ARG A 88 5.18 2.76 2.63
CA ARG A 88 6.32 3.35 3.37
C ARG A 88 5.86 4.21 4.54
N SER A 89 4.97 3.63 5.34
CA SER A 89 4.20 4.36 6.34
C SER A 89 4.42 3.82 7.75
N THR A 90 4.17 4.70 8.72
CA THR A 90 4.10 4.35 10.13
C THR A 90 2.71 4.66 10.67
N VAL A 91 2.23 3.83 11.59
CA VAL A 91 0.91 3.97 12.22
C VAL A 91 1.10 4.21 13.71
N ASP A 92 0.45 5.25 14.23
CA ASP A 92 0.36 5.57 15.65
C ASP A 92 -1.10 5.89 16.00
N GLY A 93 -1.81 4.92 16.58
CA GLY A 93 -3.25 4.99 16.75
C GLY A 93 -3.96 5.14 15.40
N THR A 94 -4.63 6.26 15.17
CA THR A 94 -5.29 6.61 13.90
C THR A 94 -4.50 7.64 13.08
N LYS A 95 -3.25 7.89 13.46
CA LYS A 95 -2.34 8.73 12.69
C LYS A 95 -1.44 7.87 11.82
N VAL A 96 -1.53 8.02 10.50
CA VAL A 96 -0.65 7.36 9.54
C VAL A 96 0.22 8.41 8.87
N SER A 97 1.53 8.26 9.00
CA SER A 97 2.53 9.11 8.33
C SER A 97 3.17 8.30 7.21
N GLY A 98 3.25 8.85 6.01
CA GLY A 98 3.83 8.19 4.85
C GLY A 98 3.11 8.53 3.56
N TRP A 99 3.31 7.74 2.53
CA TRP A 99 2.78 8.01 1.20
C TRP A 99 1.46 7.27 0.99
N GLN A 100 0.44 8.01 0.58
CA GLN A 100 -0.87 7.50 0.20
C GLN A 100 -1.04 7.60 -1.31
N VAL A 101 -1.37 6.48 -1.94
CA VAL A 101 -1.99 6.49 -3.27
C VAL A 101 -3.48 6.71 -3.07
N GLU A 102 -3.98 7.82 -3.56
CA GLU A 102 -5.34 8.30 -3.28
C GLU A 102 -6.40 7.47 -4.01
N VAL A 103 -7.49 7.17 -3.31
CA VAL A 103 -8.76 6.65 -3.86
C VAL A 103 -9.85 7.62 -3.42
N ALA A 104 -10.31 8.44 -4.33
CA ALA A 104 -11.25 9.53 -4.08
C ALA A 104 -12.52 9.38 -4.94
N PRO A 105 -13.60 10.09 -4.60
CA PRO A 105 -14.80 10.12 -5.43
C PRO A 105 -14.54 10.57 -6.87
N PRO A 106 -15.41 10.24 -7.84
CA PRO A 106 -15.28 10.69 -9.22
C PRO A 106 -15.08 12.20 -9.33
N GLY A 107 -14.14 12.64 -10.16
CA GLY A 107 -13.79 14.05 -10.34
C GLY A 107 -12.80 14.61 -9.31
N HIS A 108 -12.20 13.76 -8.50
CA HIS A 108 -11.14 14.08 -7.55
C HIS A 108 -9.82 13.38 -7.91
N ASP A 109 -8.86 13.40 -7.00
CA ASP A 109 -7.45 13.09 -7.27
C ASP A 109 -7.10 11.58 -7.17
N THR A 110 -7.99 10.63 -7.55
CA THR A 110 -7.69 9.18 -7.53
C THR A 110 -6.43 8.89 -8.37
N GLY A 111 -5.50 8.14 -7.78
CA GLY A 111 -4.20 7.83 -8.38
C GLY A 111 -3.11 8.87 -8.09
N GLY A 112 -3.46 9.98 -7.46
CA GLY A 112 -2.48 10.93 -6.94
C GLY A 112 -1.67 10.35 -5.77
N VAL A 113 -0.53 10.95 -5.49
CA VAL A 113 0.32 10.56 -4.35
C VAL A 113 0.40 11.71 -3.35
N TYR A 114 -0.02 11.43 -2.13
CA TYR A 114 -0.03 12.38 -1.02
C TYR A 114 0.89 11.90 0.11
N GLU A 115 1.75 12.77 0.61
CA GLU A 115 2.57 12.48 1.80
C GLU A 115 1.87 12.99 3.05
N SER A 116 1.26 12.07 3.78
CA SER A 116 0.54 12.36 5.02
C SER A 116 1.51 12.73 6.14
N TYR A 117 1.24 13.82 6.83
CA TYR A 117 2.11 14.44 7.85
C TYR A 117 3.51 14.78 7.34
N GLY A 118 3.65 15.06 6.05
CA GLY A 118 4.87 15.44 5.39
C GLY A 118 4.66 16.61 4.43
N ARG A 119 5.08 16.44 3.17
CA ARG A 119 5.07 17.50 2.15
C ARG A 119 3.70 17.76 1.51
N GLY A 120 2.67 16.93 1.79
CA GLY A 120 1.37 17.02 1.15
C GLY A 120 1.38 16.37 -0.24
N TRP A 121 0.72 16.99 -1.21
CA TRP A 121 0.67 16.46 -2.58
C TRP A 121 2.04 16.38 -3.23
N LEU A 122 2.46 15.18 -3.59
CA LEU A 122 3.68 14.91 -4.36
C LEU A 122 3.38 14.81 -5.85
N ILE A 123 2.28 14.16 -6.19
CA ILE A 123 1.80 13.96 -7.56
C ILE A 123 0.29 14.13 -7.53
N LYS A 124 -0.23 14.97 -8.42
CA LYS A 124 -1.67 15.03 -8.73
C LYS A 124 -1.89 14.46 -10.12
N PRO A 125 -2.96 13.67 -10.32
CA PRO A 125 -3.35 13.29 -11.68
C PRO A 125 -3.73 14.52 -12.49
N ASP A 126 -3.54 14.44 -13.80
CA ASP A 126 -4.09 15.44 -14.72
C ASP A 126 -5.63 15.41 -14.68
N PRO A 127 -6.29 16.55 -14.77
CA PRO A 127 -7.76 16.64 -14.74
C PRO A 127 -8.44 15.85 -15.85
#